data_0880a90d92152e059db8d3a8871f5849
#
_entry.id   0880a90d92152e059db8d3a8871f5849
#
_cell.length_a   1.000
_cell.length_b   1.000
_cell.length_c   1.000
_cell.angle_alpha   90.00
_cell.angle_beta   90.00
_cell.angle_gamma   90.00
#
_symmetry.space_group_name_H-M   'P 1'
#
loop_
_entity.id
_entity.type
_entity.pdbx_description
1 polymer ?
#
loop_
_entity_poly.entity_id
_entity_poly.type
_entity_poly.pdbx_seq_one_letter_code
_entity_poly.pdbx_strand_id
1 'polypeptide(L)'
;MRRSPNGTPRRAAWTATALLAAVASSPAPAQPREAPGPKVIVAGSGEAVPAAVRRGASTRETVAVTIDHAKVIRLPQGAQTIIIGNPIIADVTTQKNGLLVLTGKSYGVTNMIALDAAGSMLAESLISVQAPSESLVTVQRGLDRESYSCTPNCQPSILLGDATKYFGDVGGQTEKRNALAAPR
;
A
#
# COMPACT_ATOMS: atom_id res chain seq x y z
N MET A 1 66.51 5.76 -0.70
CA MET A 1 67.03 7.01 -0.09
C MET A 1 66.22 8.19 -0.56
N ARG A 2 65.38 8.77 0.28
CA ARG A 2 65.10 10.18 0.47
C ARG A 2 64.02 10.35 1.57
N ARG A 3 64.37 11.21 2.49
CA ARG A 3 63.79 11.42 3.81
C ARG A 3 62.49 12.24 3.77
N SER A 4 61.61 11.97 4.72
CA SER A 4 60.55 12.87 5.21
C SER A 4 61.10 14.19 5.74
N PRO A 5 60.26 15.23 5.86
CA PRO A 5 60.31 16.06 7.04
C PRO A 5 58.98 16.15 7.77
N ASN A 6 59.13 16.09 9.08
CA ASN A 6 58.19 16.38 10.18
C ASN A 6 57.51 17.74 10.03
N GLY A 7 56.19 17.75 10.18
CA GLY A 7 55.41 18.95 10.43
C GLY A 7 54.76 18.86 11.81
N THR A 8 55.23 19.70 12.73
CA THR A 8 54.76 19.86 14.13
C THR A 8 53.30 20.36 14.22
N PRO A 9 52.51 19.90 15.18
CA PRO A 9 51.16 20.42 15.40
C PRO A 9 51.23 21.74 16.22
N ARG A 10 50.69 22.81 15.66
CA ARG A 10 50.41 24.06 16.36
C ARG A 10 49.20 23.85 17.30
N ARG A 11 49.46 23.94 18.60
CA ARG A 11 48.44 24.03 19.65
C ARG A 11 47.76 25.41 19.53
N ALA A 12 46.50 25.44 19.17
CA ALA A 12 45.63 26.61 19.27
C ALA A 12 45.01 26.62 20.70
N ALA A 13 45.35 27.66 21.45
CA ALA A 13 44.78 27.94 22.76
C ALA A 13 43.34 28.46 22.54
N TRP A 14 42.40 27.79 23.11
CA TRP A 14 41.00 28.23 23.17
C TRP A 14 40.77 29.00 24.46
N THR A 15 40.58 30.29 24.36
CA THR A 15 40.16 31.16 25.46
C THR A 15 38.67 30.92 25.71
N ALA A 16 38.34 30.46 26.91
CA ALA A 16 36.98 30.30 27.36
C ALA A 16 36.36 31.68 27.67
N THR A 17 35.44 32.12 26.83
CA THR A 17 34.60 33.28 27.12
C THR A 17 33.28 32.76 27.73
N ALA A 18 33.08 33.01 29.00
CA ALA A 18 31.85 32.75 29.72
C ALA A 18 30.77 33.73 29.26
N LEU A 19 29.73 33.25 28.56
CA LEU A 19 28.52 34.01 28.28
C LEU A 19 27.46 33.67 29.35
N LEU A 20 27.07 34.68 30.12
CA LEU A 20 25.89 34.64 30.99
C LEU A 20 24.64 34.44 30.11
N ALA A 21 23.96 33.31 30.26
CA ALA A 21 22.65 33.06 29.64
C ALA A 21 21.57 33.77 30.48
N ALA A 22 21.00 34.81 29.92
CA ALA A 22 19.74 35.40 30.41
C ALA A 22 18.58 34.47 30.06
N VAL A 23 17.90 33.96 31.11
CA VAL A 23 16.67 33.14 30.97
C VAL A 23 15.54 34.06 30.53
N ALA A 24 15.23 34.10 29.25
CA ALA A 24 14.04 34.75 28.73
C ALA A 24 12.85 33.78 28.92
N SER A 25 11.93 34.15 29.81
CA SER A 25 10.65 33.48 30.00
C SER A 25 9.79 33.66 28.75
N SER A 26 9.65 32.62 27.95
CA SER A 26 8.71 32.62 26.82
C SER A 26 7.27 32.49 27.33
N PRO A 27 6.32 33.33 26.89
CA PRO A 27 4.90 33.15 27.18
C PRO A 27 4.38 31.90 26.46
N ALA A 28 3.64 31.05 27.18
CA ALA A 28 2.98 29.86 26.63
C ALA A 28 1.98 30.26 25.53
N PRO A 29 1.89 29.49 24.41
CA PRO A 29 0.87 29.72 23.39
C PRO A 29 -0.50 29.49 24.00
N ALA A 30 -1.39 30.48 23.82
CA ALA A 30 -2.80 30.39 24.18
C ALA A 30 -3.48 29.30 23.35
N GLN A 31 -4.06 28.31 24.04
CA GLN A 31 -4.91 27.30 23.39
C GLN A 31 -6.15 27.95 22.83
N PRO A 32 -6.56 27.64 21.57
CA PRO A 32 -7.83 28.07 21.05
C PRO A 32 -8.96 27.47 21.92
N ARG A 33 -9.78 28.34 22.51
CA ARG A 33 -11.03 27.91 23.16
C ARG A 33 -11.94 27.34 22.08
N GLU A 34 -12.20 26.05 22.18
CA GLU A 34 -13.23 25.36 21.41
C GLU A 34 -14.58 26.00 21.72
N ALA A 35 -15.20 26.62 20.72
CA ALA A 35 -16.54 27.17 20.82
C ALA A 35 -17.54 26.00 20.99
N PRO A 36 -18.51 26.09 21.90
CA PRO A 36 -19.54 25.04 22.02
C PRO A 36 -20.35 25.00 20.73
N GLY A 37 -20.29 23.87 20.03
CA GLY A 37 -21.04 23.59 18.80
C GLY A 37 -22.56 23.71 19.06
N PRO A 38 -23.36 24.06 18.05
CA PRO A 38 -24.80 24.21 18.19
C PRO A 38 -25.43 22.88 18.61
N LYS A 39 -26.13 22.89 19.75
CA LYS A 39 -26.98 21.79 20.18
C LYS A 39 -28.15 21.69 19.21
N VAL A 40 -28.11 20.73 18.30
CA VAL A 40 -29.28 20.37 17.49
C VAL A 40 -30.25 19.62 18.41
N ILE A 41 -31.32 20.34 18.81
CA ILE A 41 -32.46 19.70 19.48
C ILE A 41 -33.32 19.13 18.35
N VAL A 42 -33.20 17.83 18.12
CA VAL A 42 -34.14 17.08 17.29
C VAL A 42 -35.35 16.76 18.15
N ALA A 43 -36.39 17.56 18.02
CA ALA A 43 -37.72 17.20 18.48
C ALA A 43 -38.25 16.14 17.52
N GLY A 44 -38.02 14.88 17.82
CA GLY A 44 -38.50 13.75 17.06
C GLY A 44 -39.82 13.26 17.58
N SER A 45 -40.88 13.50 16.83
CA SER A 45 -42.15 12.75 16.94
C SER A 45 -41.86 11.29 16.66
N GLY A 46 -42.22 10.43 17.63
CA GLY A 46 -42.03 8.99 17.49
C GLY A 46 -42.90 8.41 16.38
N GLU A 47 -42.25 8.05 15.30
CA GLU A 47 -42.76 7.09 14.35
C GLU A 47 -41.86 5.86 14.49
N ALA A 48 -42.44 4.79 15.00
CA ALA A 48 -41.76 3.48 15.11
C ALA A 48 -41.44 3.01 13.69
N VAL A 49 -40.20 3.26 13.25
CA VAL A 49 -39.67 2.63 12.05
C VAL A 49 -39.68 1.13 12.33
N PRO A 50 -40.42 0.29 11.55
CA PRO A 50 -40.40 -1.13 11.74
C PRO A 50 -38.96 -1.60 11.70
N ALA A 51 -38.58 -2.48 12.61
CA ALA A 51 -37.27 -3.12 12.69
C ALA A 51 -37.01 -3.92 11.39
N ALA A 52 -36.77 -3.19 10.33
CA ALA A 52 -36.48 -3.72 9.02
C ALA A 52 -35.04 -4.15 9.00
N VAL A 53 -34.89 -5.47 8.85
CA VAL A 53 -33.73 -6.10 8.28
C VAL A 53 -32.45 -5.87 9.09
N ARG A 54 -32.31 -6.60 10.16
CA ARG A 54 -31.01 -7.14 10.54
C ARG A 54 -30.58 -8.04 9.39
N ARG A 55 -30.04 -7.44 8.33
CA ARG A 55 -29.15 -8.17 7.44
C ARG A 55 -28.09 -8.72 8.36
N GLY A 56 -28.09 -10.05 8.54
CA GLY A 56 -27.03 -10.71 9.25
C GLY A 56 -25.75 -10.08 8.78
N ALA A 57 -24.94 -9.57 9.71
CA ALA A 57 -23.59 -9.15 9.41
C ALA A 57 -22.88 -10.41 8.93
N SER A 58 -23.00 -10.72 7.64
CA SER A 58 -22.11 -11.64 6.99
C SER A 58 -20.74 -11.01 7.18
N THR A 59 -19.94 -11.59 8.03
CA THR A 59 -18.55 -11.21 8.23
C THR A 59 -17.92 -11.36 6.85
N ARG A 60 -17.80 -10.26 6.10
CA ARG A 60 -17.17 -10.27 4.79
C ARG A 60 -15.72 -10.62 5.03
N GLU A 61 -15.35 -11.82 4.68
CA GLU A 61 -13.96 -12.25 4.74
C GLU A 61 -13.13 -11.36 3.82
N THR A 62 -12.03 -10.80 4.34
CA THR A 62 -11.10 -10.02 3.52
C THR A 62 -9.93 -10.91 3.10
N VAL A 63 -9.77 -11.08 1.80
CA VAL A 63 -8.65 -11.79 1.19
C VAL A 63 -7.59 -10.78 0.77
N ALA A 64 -6.47 -10.75 1.48
CA ALA A 64 -5.32 -9.95 1.07
C ALA A 64 -4.48 -10.70 0.04
N VAL A 65 -4.05 -10.00 -1.01
CA VAL A 65 -3.12 -10.48 -2.03
C VAL A 65 -2.12 -9.38 -2.35
N THR A 66 -0.87 -9.75 -2.61
CA THR A 66 0.16 -8.80 -3.06
C THR A 66 0.00 -8.55 -4.56
N ILE A 67 0.28 -7.33 -5.02
CA ILE A 67 0.32 -7.02 -6.46
C ILE A 67 1.28 -7.97 -7.18
N ASP A 68 0.95 -8.38 -8.40
CA ASP A 68 1.70 -9.32 -9.25
C ASP A 68 1.85 -10.73 -8.65
N HIS A 69 1.14 -11.03 -7.55
CA HIS A 69 1.11 -12.36 -6.96
C HIS A 69 -0.24 -13.04 -7.16
N ALA A 70 -0.18 -14.37 -7.26
CA ALA A 70 -1.35 -15.23 -7.30
C ALA A 70 -1.57 -15.91 -5.95
N LYS A 71 -2.83 -15.99 -5.52
CA LYS A 71 -3.27 -16.68 -4.31
C LYS A 71 -4.33 -17.72 -4.68
N VAL A 72 -4.15 -18.95 -4.24
CA VAL A 72 -5.15 -19.99 -4.42
C VAL A 72 -6.13 -19.97 -3.25
N ILE A 73 -7.42 -19.87 -3.55
CA ILE A 73 -8.50 -19.94 -2.58
C ILE A 73 -9.50 -21.03 -2.95
N ARG A 74 -10.21 -21.56 -1.97
CA ARG A 74 -11.22 -22.57 -2.20
C ARG A 74 -12.60 -21.91 -2.28
N LEU A 75 -13.34 -22.25 -3.31
CA LEU A 75 -14.72 -21.79 -3.49
C LEU A 75 -15.68 -22.54 -2.56
N PRO A 76 -16.81 -21.92 -2.19
CA PRO A 76 -17.93 -22.63 -1.56
C PRO A 76 -18.42 -23.76 -2.47
N GLN A 77 -18.93 -24.83 -1.85
CA GLN A 77 -19.56 -25.91 -2.61
C GLN A 77 -20.78 -25.40 -3.38
N GLY A 78 -20.90 -25.81 -4.63
CA GLY A 78 -22.00 -25.38 -5.50
C GLY A 78 -21.77 -24.06 -6.24
N ALA A 79 -20.65 -23.38 -6.02
CA ALA A 79 -20.32 -22.16 -6.77
C ALA A 79 -20.06 -22.49 -8.25
N GLN A 80 -20.79 -21.80 -9.14
CA GLN A 80 -20.66 -21.95 -10.59
C GLN A 80 -20.22 -20.65 -11.28
N THR A 81 -20.65 -19.52 -10.74
CA THR A 81 -20.32 -18.21 -11.30
C THR A 81 -19.55 -17.38 -10.28
N ILE A 82 -18.45 -16.79 -10.72
CA ILE A 82 -17.63 -15.87 -9.92
C ILE A 82 -17.65 -14.50 -10.59
N ILE A 83 -17.93 -13.48 -9.81
CA ILE A 83 -17.98 -12.09 -10.27
C ILE A 83 -16.95 -11.29 -9.48
N ILE A 84 -16.11 -10.54 -10.18
CA ILE A 84 -15.19 -9.55 -9.62
C ILE A 84 -15.75 -8.17 -9.88
N GLY A 85 -15.84 -7.35 -8.84
CA GLY A 85 -16.38 -5.98 -8.94
C GLY A 85 -15.50 -5.06 -9.79
N ASN A 86 -14.18 -5.14 -9.65
CA ASN A 86 -13.23 -4.36 -10.45
C ASN A 86 -12.08 -5.23 -10.97
N PRO A 87 -12.09 -5.63 -12.26
CA PRO A 87 -11.06 -6.47 -12.86
C PRO A 87 -9.71 -5.77 -13.09
N ILE A 88 -9.63 -4.44 -12.90
CA ILE A 88 -8.37 -3.71 -12.93
C ILE A 88 -7.58 -3.95 -11.64
N ILE A 89 -8.27 -4.10 -10.50
CA ILE A 89 -7.63 -4.32 -9.19
C ILE A 89 -7.21 -5.79 -9.03
N ALA A 90 -8.11 -6.71 -9.32
CA ALA A 90 -7.86 -8.14 -9.18
C ALA A 90 -8.57 -8.94 -10.28
N ASP A 91 -7.98 -10.06 -10.62
CA ASP A 91 -8.53 -11.00 -11.59
C ASP A 91 -8.61 -12.41 -11.01
N VAL A 92 -9.54 -13.21 -11.51
CA VAL A 92 -9.75 -14.57 -11.03
C VAL A 92 -9.84 -15.57 -12.17
N THR A 93 -9.21 -16.70 -11.96
CA THR A 93 -9.32 -17.85 -12.86
C THR A 93 -9.81 -19.06 -12.08
N THR A 94 -10.94 -19.62 -12.49
CA THR A 94 -11.48 -20.84 -11.89
C THR A 94 -10.68 -22.05 -12.35
N GLN A 95 -10.37 -22.94 -11.41
CA GLN A 95 -9.72 -24.21 -11.66
C GLN A 95 -10.69 -25.36 -11.38
N LYS A 96 -10.32 -26.56 -11.83
CA LYS A 96 -11.06 -27.77 -11.50
C LYS A 96 -11.09 -27.98 -9.98
N ASN A 97 -12.09 -28.71 -9.49
CA ASN A 97 -12.24 -29.07 -8.06
C ASN A 97 -12.54 -27.88 -7.11
N GLY A 98 -13.19 -26.83 -7.59
CA GLY A 98 -13.60 -25.71 -6.73
C GLY A 98 -12.43 -24.87 -6.22
N LEU A 99 -11.32 -24.83 -6.95
CA LEU A 99 -10.20 -23.93 -6.69
C LEU A 99 -10.31 -22.69 -7.56
N LEU A 100 -9.90 -21.56 -6.99
CA LEU A 100 -9.82 -20.27 -7.65
C LEU A 100 -8.42 -19.72 -7.50
N VAL A 101 -7.84 -19.26 -8.58
CA VAL A 101 -6.59 -18.49 -8.58
C VAL A 101 -6.95 -17.02 -8.64
N LEU A 102 -6.65 -16.29 -7.58
CA LEU A 102 -6.83 -14.85 -7.46
C LEU A 102 -5.50 -14.17 -7.73
N THR A 103 -5.46 -13.25 -8.69
CA THR A 103 -4.26 -12.48 -9.07
C THR A 103 -4.47 -11.00 -8.74
N GLY A 104 -3.55 -10.40 -7.97
CA GLY A 104 -3.53 -8.96 -7.72
C GLY A 104 -2.92 -8.22 -8.90
N LYS A 105 -3.62 -7.22 -9.47
CA LYS A 105 -3.19 -6.48 -10.66
C LYS A 105 -2.86 -5.02 -10.39
N SER A 106 -3.61 -4.39 -9.48
CA SER A 106 -3.42 -3.00 -9.11
C SER A 106 -3.80 -2.79 -7.64
N TYR A 107 -3.19 -1.79 -7.00
CA TYR A 107 -3.52 -1.47 -5.61
C TYR A 107 -4.98 -1.07 -5.44
N GLY A 108 -5.59 -1.50 -4.36
CA GLY A 108 -6.96 -1.12 -4.02
C GLY A 108 -7.76 -2.25 -3.39
N VAL A 109 -9.04 -1.99 -3.24
CA VAL A 109 -10.00 -2.93 -2.67
C VAL A 109 -11.14 -3.12 -3.66
N THR A 110 -11.52 -4.37 -3.88
CA THR A 110 -12.69 -4.76 -4.67
C THR A 110 -13.45 -5.86 -3.93
N ASN A 111 -14.54 -6.34 -4.50
CA ASN A 111 -15.25 -7.50 -3.95
C ASN A 111 -15.31 -8.65 -4.96
N MET A 112 -15.50 -9.83 -4.43
CA MET A 112 -15.75 -11.06 -5.18
C MET A 112 -17.04 -11.67 -4.69
N ILE A 113 -17.90 -12.09 -5.62
CA ILE A 113 -19.19 -12.73 -5.33
C ILE A 113 -19.19 -14.10 -5.98
N ALA A 114 -19.57 -15.13 -5.23
CA ALA A 114 -19.78 -16.48 -5.73
C ALA A 114 -21.28 -16.79 -5.78
N LEU A 115 -21.76 -17.22 -6.95
CA LEU A 115 -23.16 -17.59 -7.17
C LEU A 115 -23.27 -19.08 -7.49
N ASP A 116 -24.42 -19.66 -7.16
CA ASP A 116 -24.80 -21.01 -7.56
C ASP A 116 -25.40 -21.06 -9.00
N ALA A 117 -25.86 -22.24 -9.41
CA ALA A 117 -26.51 -22.45 -10.70
C ALA A 117 -27.82 -21.68 -10.88
N ALA A 118 -28.50 -21.38 -9.78
CA ALA A 118 -29.75 -20.63 -9.78
C ALA A 118 -29.54 -19.11 -9.72
N GLY A 119 -28.28 -18.65 -9.62
CA GLY A 119 -27.93 -17.24 -9.44
C GLY A 119 -28.02 -16.74 -8.00
N SER A 120 -28.22 -17.64 -7.04
CA SER A 120 -28.24 -17.27 -5.61
C SER A 120 -26.82 -17.04 -5.10
N MET A 121 -26.64 -16.01 -4.27
CA MET A 121 -25.33 -15.67 -3.69
C MET A 121 -24.96 -16.66 -2.58
N LEU A 122 -23.84 -17.38 -2.79
CA LEU A 122 -23.27 -18.31 -1.83
C LEU A 122 -22.29 -17.64 -0.89
N ALA A 123 -21.49 -16.71 -1.40
CA ALA A 123 -20.49 -15.98 -0.62
C ALA A 123 -20.17 -14.64 -1.25
N GLU A 124 -19.77 -13.69 -0.39
CA GLU A 124 -19.16 -12.42 -0.79
C GLU A 124 -17.90 -12.21 0.05
N SER A 125 -16.79 -11.85 -0.61
CA SER A 125 -15.51 -11.55 0.05
C SER A 125 -14.96 -10.23 -0.47
N LEU A 126 -14.27 -9.49 0.40
CA LEU A 126 -13.47 -8.33 -0.02
C LEU A 126 -12.08 -8.81 -0.44
N ILE A 127 -11.56 -8.25 -1.52
CA ILE A 127 -10.21 -8.47 -2.00
C ILE A 127 -9.43 -7.19 -1.78
N SER A 128 -8.33 -7.26 -1.04
CA SER A 128 -7.41 -6.16 -0.81
C SER A 128 -6.07 -6.45 -1.48
N VAL A 129 -5.75 -5.68 -2.53
CA VAL A 129 -4.46 -5.79 -3.21
C VAL A 129 -3.49 -4.78 -2.62
N GLN A 130 -2.38 -5.30 -2.08
CA GLN A 130 -1.40 -4.55 -1.30
C GLN A 130 -0.04 -4.51 -2.00
N ALA A 131 0.78 -3.53 -1.62
CA ALA A 131 2.17 -3.47 -2.06
C ALA A 131 2.98 -4.63 -1.48
N PRO A 132 4.02 -5.13 -2.20
CA PRO A 132 4.97 -6.06 -1.62
C PRO A 132 5.72 -5.35 -0.48
N SER A 133 5.82 -6.01 0.66
CA SER A 133 6.52 -5.49 1.85
C SER A 133 7.93 -6.07 2.01
N GLU A 134 8.23 -7.16 1.30
CA GLU A 134 9.50 -7.86 1.41
C GLU A 134 10.42 -7.54 0.24
N SER A 135 11.69 -7.33 0.56
CA SER A 135 12.78 -7.14 -0.43
C SER A 135 12.61 -5.95 -1.38
N LEU A 136 11.73 -5.01 -1.06
CA LEU A 136 11.52 -3.82 -1.86
C LEU A 136 12.11 -2.60 -1.17
N VAL A 137 12.98 -1.89 -1.89
CA VAL A 137 13.55 -0.60 -1.48
C VAL A 137 13.02 0.49 -2.39
N THR A 138 12.43 1.52 -1.79
CA THR A 138 11.97 2.69 -2.51
C THR A 138 12.92 3.84 -2.25
N VAL A 139 13.44 4.46 -3.31
CA VAL A 139 14.29 5.64 -3.25
C VAL A 139 13.47 6.84 -3.68
N GLN A 140 13.40 7.85 -2.83
CA GLN A 140 12.69 9.11 -3.11
C GLN A 140 13.72 10.24 -3.30
N ARG A 141 13.67 10.93 -4.44
CA ARG A 141 14.51 12.09 -4.75
C ARG A 141 13.62 13.26 -5.18
N GLY A 142 13.32 14.13 -4.26
CA GLY A 142 12.33 15.18 -4.50
C GLY A 142 10.95 14.57 -4.77
N LEU A 143 10.41 14.78 -5.96
CA LEU A 143 9.14 14.20 -6.39
C LEU A 143 9.28 12.86 -7.12
N ASP A 144 10.51 12.49 -7.49
CA ASP A 144 10.79 11.27 -8.23
C ASP A 144 10.93 10.09 -7.26
N ARG A 145 10.20 9.03 -7.55
CA ARG A 145 10.23 7.76 -6.83
C ARG A 145 10.78 6.67 -7.75
N GLU A 146 11.67 5.86 -7.22
CA GLU A 146 12.26 4.70 -7.89
C GLU A 146 12.16 3.47 -7.00
N SER A 147 11.82 2.33 -7.54
CA SER A 147 11.68 1.07 -6.79
C SER A 147 12.73 0.05 -7.22
N TYR A 148 13.26 -0.67 -6.23
CA TYR A 148 14.29 -1.69 -6.42
C TYR A 148 13.92 -2.96 -5.65
N SER A 149 14.09 -4.12 -6.28
CA SER A 149 14.00 -5.43 -5.64
C SER A 149 15.38 -5.87 -5.16
N CYS A 150 15.54 -6.15 -3.87
CA CYS A 150 16.82 -6.41 -3.21
C CYS A 150 16.86 -7.79 -2.54
N THR A 151 17.46 -8.82 -3.21
CA THR A 151 17.60 -10.20 -2.69
C THR A 151 18.88 -10.89 -3.18
N PRO A 152 20.02 -10.75 -2.57
CA PRO A 152 20.54 -9.71 -1.69
C PRO A 152 20.94 -8.43 -2.44
N ASN A 153 21.18 -8.52 -3.76
CA ASN A 153 21.58 -7.39 -4.59
C ASN A 153 20.34 -6.67 -5.13
N CYS A 154 20.36 -5.34 -5.09
CA CYS A 154 19.27 -4.52 -5.58
C CYS A 154 19.28 -4.46 -7.12
N GLN A 155 18.13 -4.75 -7.71
CA GLN A 155 17.88 -4.64 -9.15
C GLN A 155 16.71 -3.69 -9.39
N PRO A 156 16.72 -2.91 -10.49
CA PRO A 156 15.58 -2.08 -10.84
C PRO A 156 14.30 -2.90 -10.94
N SER A 157 13.25 -2.42 -10.30
CA SER A 157 11.89 -2.97 -10.36
C SER A 157 10.93 -1.84 -10.69
N ILE A 158 9.85 -2.13 -11.38
CA ILE A 158 8.83 -1.12 -11.72
C ILE A 158 7.58 -1.37 -10.91
N LEU A 159 7.14 -0.33 -10.22
CA LEU A 159 5.89 -0.35 -9.46
C LEU A 159 5.03 0.84 -9.83
N LEU A 160 3.72 0.67 -9.65
CA LEU A 160 2.78 1.79 -9.79
C LEU A 160 3.13 2.90 -8.80
N GLY A 161 3.27 4.12 -9.32
CA GLY A 161 3.68 5.30 -8.55
C GLY A 161 5.16 5.65 -8.64
N ASP A 162 5.97 4.88 -9.37
CA ASP A 162 7.33 5.29 -9.71
C ASP A 162 7.33 6.45 -10.71
N ALA A 163 8.40 7.25 -10.73
CA ALA A 163 8.56 8.35 -11.66
C ALA A 163 8.39 7.88 -13.10
N THR A 164 7.62 8.61 -13.90
CA THR A 164 7.26 8.22 -15.28
C THR A 164 8.48 7.88 -16.14
N LYS A 165 9.55 8.66 -16.00
CA LYS A 165 10.80 8.40 -16.73
C LYS A 165 11.43 7.07 -16.34
N TYR A 166 11.58 6.82 -15.04
CA TYR A 166 12.14 5.58 -14.51
C TYR A 166 11.29 4.37 -14.92
N PHE A 167 9.97 4.45 -14.76
CA PHE A 167 9.04 3.41 -15.15
C PHE A 167 9.15 3.08 -16.65
N GLY A 168 9.19 4.09 -17.50
CA GLY A 168 9.34 3.91 -18.95
C GLY A 168 10.70 3.32 -19.36
N ASP A 169 11.79 3.78 -18.76
CA ASP A 169 13.14 3.30 -19.07
C ASP A 169 13.31 1.81 -18.68
N VAL A 170 12.92 1.44 -17.45
CA VAL A 170 13.03 0.05 -16.96
C VAL A 170 12.04 -0.87 -17.68
N GLY A 171 10.80 -0.40 -17.92
CA GLY A 171 9.78 -1.14 -18.68
C GLY A 171 10.25 -1.45 -20.11
N GLY A 172 10.77 -0.45 -20.83
CA GLY A 172 11.29 -0.62 -22.18
C GLY A 172 12.50 -1.56 -22.25
N GLN A 173 13.38 -1.57 -21.22
CA GLN A 173 14.47 -2.56 -21.13
C GLN A 173 13.91 -3.97 -20.91
N THR A 174 12.90 -4.12 -20.09
CA THR A 174 12.24 -5.41 -19.82
C THR A 174 11.58 -5.97 -21.07
N GLU A 175 10.86 -5.15 -21.83
CA GLU A 175 10.24 -5.54 -23.09
C GLU A 175 11.28 -5.99 -24.11
N LYS A 176 12.37 -5.24 -24.30
CA LYS A 176 13.47 -5.60 -25.21
C LYS A 176 14.11 -6.93 -24.80
N ARG A 177 14.39 -7.11 -23.50
CA ARG A 177 14.95 -8.36 -22.99
C ARG A 177 14.03 -9.55 -23.28
N ASN A 178 12.72 -9.40 -23.02
CA ASN A 178 11.75 -10.45 -23.25
C ASN A 178 11.62 -10.79 -24.75
N ALA A 179 11.66 -9.79 -25.62
CA ALA A 179 11.64 -10.00 -27.07
C ALA A 179 12.88 -10.78 -27.57
N LEU A 180 14.05 -10.55 -26.96
CA LEU A 180 15.29 -11.29 -27.28
C LEU A 180 15.26 -12.73 -26.75
N ALA A 181 14.55 -12.97 -25.63
CA ALA A 181 14.43 -14.29 -25.01
C ALA A 181 13.30 -15.14 -25.60
N ALA A 182 12.41 -14.58 -26.41
CA ALA A 182 11.33 -15.31 -27.03
C ALA A 182 11.89 -16.38 -28.02
N PRO A 183 11.39 -17.62 -27.99
CA PRO A 183 11.78 -18.63 -28.98
C PRO A 183 11.37 -18.17 -30.37
N ARG A 184 12.28 -18.37 -31.33
CA ARG A 184 12.03 -18.10 -32.76
C ARG A 184 11.28 -19.25 -33.40
#